data_d06db2b3ad6350048693182c82c016c4
#
_entry.id   d06db2b3ad6350048693182c82c016c4
#
_cell.length_a   1.000
_cell.length_b   1.000
_cell.length_c   1.000
_cell.angle_alpha   90.00
_cell.angle_beta   90.00
_cell.angle_gamma   90.00
#
_symmetry.space_group_name_H-M   'P 1'
#
loop_
_entity.id
_entity.type
_entity.pdbx_description
1 polymer ?
#
loop_
_entity_poly.entity_id
_entity_poly.type
_entity_poly.pdbx_seq_one_letter_code
_entity_poly.pdbx_strand_id
1 'polypeptide(L)'
;MDPLEFEDIKEIFLQFKSLHKIIHEFTSKKSSIEGLSADQCYLLALIDRFDHPNQKILAERLKITPATLSVRLQRLEKAGFIEKVVSRHDKRNVTLHITEKGNKEIKSCKNDMKIFTTRLFEGINKEDLDRMKAYCQIFEKNIRLMKEELDVQD
;
A
#
# COMPACT_ATOMS: atom_id res chain seq x y z
N MET A 1 1.96 -9.84 -34.65
CA MET A 1 2.65 -9.63 -33.39
C MET A 1 3.34 -10.94 -33.06
N ASP A 2 4.64 -10.97 -33.05
CA ASP A 2 5.38 -12.20 -32.79
C ASP A 2 5.06 -12.68 -31.36
N PRO A 3 4.93 -14.00 -31.14
CA PRO A 3 4.70 -14.53 -29.81
C PRO A 3 5.89 -14.18 -28.89
N LEU A 4 5.58 -13.83 -27.65
CA LEU A 4 6.62 -13.56 -26.66
C LEU A 4 7.35 -14.86 -26.34
N GLU A 5 8.68 -14.82 -26.37
CA GLU A 5 9.51 -15.92 -25.92
C GLU A 5 9.43 -16.07 -24.40
N PHE A 6 9.41 -17.32 -23.91
CA PHE A 6 9.31 -17.57 -22.46
C PHE A 6 10.50 -16.98 -21.69
N GLU A 7 11.69 -16.98 -22.26
CA GLU A 7 12.89 -16.42 -21.62
C GLU A 7 12.79 -14.90 -21.43
N ASP A 8 12.23 -14.15 -22.41
CA ASP A 8 11.99 -12.70 -22.27
C ASP A 8 11.01 -12.40 -21.15
N ILE A 9 9.92 -13.17 -21.06
CA ILE A 9 8.92 -13.05 -20.00
C ILE A 9 9.53 -13.34 -18.63
N LYS A 10 10.34 -14.38 -18.54
CA LYS A 10 11.04 -14.80 -17.34
C LYS A 10 12.02 -13.73 -16.86
N GLU A 11 12.78 -13.12 -17.77
CA GLU A 11 13.71 -12.04 -17.44
C GLU A 11 12.98 -10.85 -16.82
N ILE A 12 11.92 -10.34 -17.46
CA ILE A 12 11.11 -9.25 -16.93
C ILE A 12 10.50 -9.60 -15.56
N PHE A 13 10.02 -10.84 -15.39
CA PHE A 13 9.47 -11.27 -14.10
C PHE A 13 10.53 -11.27 -12.98
N LEU A 14 11.76 -11.69 -13.28
CA LEU A 14 12.87 -11.64 -12.33
C LEU A 14 13.29 -10.20 -12.01
N GLN A 15 13.26 -9.30 -13.01
CA GLN A 15 13.50 -7.86 -12.79
C GLN A 15 12.45 -7.26 -11.86
N PHE A 16 11.17 -7.58 -12.01
CA PHE A 16 10.12 -7.13 -11.09
C PHE A 16 10.37 -7.60 -9.65
N LYS A 17 10.75 -8.87 -9.46
CA LYS A 17 11.09 -9.39 -8.13
C LYS A 17 12.28 -8.66 -7.51
N SER A 18 13.33 -8.45 -8.30
CA SER A 18 14.53 -7.74 -7.86
C SER A 18 14.20 -6.30 -7.48
N LEU A 19 13.47 -5.58 -8.34
CA LEU A 19 13.05 -4.20 -8.10
C LEU A 19 12.21 -4.08 -6.83
N HIS A 20 11.23 -4.96 -6.64
CA HIS A 20 10.41 -5.01 -5.43
C HIS A 20 11.28 -5.17 -4.17
N LYS A 21 12.27 -6.08 -4.21
CA LYS A 21 13.19 -6.30 -3.09
C LYS A 21 14.00 -5.05 -2.77
N ILE A 22 14.60 -4.41 -3.78
CA ILE A 22 15.41 -3.19 -3.62
C ILE A 22 14.58 -2.04 -3.05
N ILE A 23 13.38 -1.82 -3.58
CA ILE A 23 12.45 -0.80 -3.07
C ILE A 23 12.10 -1.08 -1.60
N HIS A 24 11.78 -2.32 -1.27
CA HIS A 24 11.45 -2.71 0.11
C HIS A 24 12.63 -2.50 1.07
N GLU A 25 13.85 -2.88 0.69
CA GLU A 25 15.06 -2.66 1.49
C GLU A 25 15.33 -1.16 1.72
N PHE A 26 15.22 -0.36 0.67
CA PHE A 26 15.40 1.10 0.74
C PHE A 26 14.37 1.74 1.68
N THR A 27 13.09 1.44 1.48
CA THR A 27 12.01 2.03 2.28
C THR A 27 12.05 1.57 3.74
N SER A 28 12.47 0.33 4.00
CA SER A 28 12.63 -0.20 5.36
C SER A 28 13.78 0.47 6.11
N LYS A 29 14.92 0.71 5.44
CA LYS A 29 16.05 1.43 6.05
C LYS A 29 15.68 2.87 6.39
N LYS A 30 15.03 3.59 5.48
CA LYS A 30 14.59 4.96 5.71
C LYS A 30 13.66 5.04 6.92
N SER A 31 12.70 4.15 7.01
CA SER A 31 11.73 4.06 8.09
C SER A 31 12.35 3.83 9.48
N SER A 32 13.41 3.05 9.57
CA SER A 32 14.11 2.81 10.85
C SER A 32 14.85 4.04 11.38
N ILE A 33 15.12 5.02 10.52
CA ILE A 33 15.86 6.24 10.86
C ILE A 33 14.91 7.41 11.16
N GLU A 34 13.77 7.49 10.47
CA GLU A 34 12.93 8.69 10.44
C GLU A 34 11.52 8.52 11.06
N GLY A 35 11.14 7.32 11.52
CA GLY A 35 9.85 7.11 12.21
C GLY A 35 8.99 5.98 11.64
N LEU A 36 7.85 6.28 10.98
CA LEU A 36 6.91 5.27 10.51
C LEU A 36 7.41 4.49 9.29
N SER A 37 7.13 3.19 9.27
CA SER A 37 7.37 2.38 8.07
C SER A 37 6.46 2.80 6.91
N ALA A 38 6.85 2.50 5.67
CA ALA A 38 6.02 2.77 4.49
C ALA A 38 4.61 2.18 4.63
N ASP A 39 4.50 0.97 5.20
CA ASP A 39 3.20 0.33 5.50
C ASP A 39 2.38 1.10 6.53
N GLN A 40 3.03 1.65 7.55
CA GLN A 40 2.35 2.48 8.57
C GLN A 40 1.93 3.83 8.00
N CYS A 41 2.78 4.48 7.20
CA CYS A 41 2.44 5.69 6.46
C CYS A 41 1.24 5.44 5.52
N TYR A 42 1.23 4.31 4.82
CA TYR A 42 0.13 3.95 3.93
C TYR A 42 -1.17 3.71 4.71
N LEU A 43 -1.11 2.97 5.82
CA LEU A 43 -2.27 2.75 6.69
C LEU A 43 -2.83 4.07 7.24
N LEU A 44 -1.95 4.96 7.68
CA LEU A 44 -2.34 6.27 8.19
C LEU A 44 -3.01 7.13 7.09
N ALA A 45 -2.45 7.10 5.86
CA ALA A 45 -3.03 7.77 4.71
C ALA A 45 -4.40 7.19 4.28
N LEU A 46 -4.62 5.88 4.48
CA LEU A 46 -5.94 5.27 4.25
C LEU A 46 -6.96 5.73 5.28
N ILE A 47 -6.59 5.83 6.56
CA ILE A 47 -7.47 6.34 7.62
C ILE A 47 -7.89 7.79 7.31
N ASP A 48 -6.94 8.63 6.88
CA ASP A 48 -7.19 10.00 6.42
C ASP A 48 -8.19 10.06 5.24
N ARG A 49 -7.99 9.18 4.25
CA ARG A 49 -8.79 9.16 3.02
C ARG A 49 -10.24 8.74 3.23
N PHE A 50 -10.48 7.80 4.15
CA PHE A 50 -11.82 7.21 4.35
C PHE A 50 -12.66 7.91 5.41
N ASP A 51 -12.18 8.99 5.99
CA ASP A 51 -12.89 9.78 6.98
C ASP A 51 -13.56 8.92 8.08
N HIS A 52 -12.81 8.63 9.11
CA HIS A 52 -13.24 7.82 10.25
C HIS A 52 -13.64 6.36 9.92
N PRO A 53 -12.82 5.60 9.19
CA PRO A 53 -13.16 4.23 8.81
C PRO A 53 -13.23 3.31 10.01
N ASN A 54 -14.03 2.24 9.87
CA ASN A 54 -13.94 1.10 10.76
C ASN A 54 -12.85 0.11 10.31
N GLN A 55 -12.49 -0.83 11.20
CA GLN A 55 -11.42 -1.80 10.92
C GLN A 55 -11.75 -2.74 9.75
N LYS A 56 -13.03 -3.07 9.53
CA LYS A 56 -13.45 -3.97 8.45
C LYS A 56 -13.13 -3.38 7.08
N ILE A 57 -13.48 -2.12 6.86
CA ILE A 57 -13.18 -1.39 5.60
C ILE A 57 -11.67 -1.39 5.32
N LEU A 58 -10.84 -1.14 6.34
CA LEU A 58 -9.39 -1.12 6.19
C LEU A 58 -8.80 -2.51 5.90
N ALA A 59 -9.29 -3.56 6.58
CA ALA A 59 -8.83 -4.93 6.36
C ALA A 59 -9.11 -5.39 4.92
N GLU A 60 -10.31 -5.11 4.43
CA GLU A 60 -10.72 -5.42 3.05
C GLU A 60 -9.86 -4.67 2.03
N ARG A 61 -9.59 -3.37 2.26
CA ARG A 61 -8.75 -2.56 1.36
C ARG A 61 -7.31 -3.01 1.33
N LEU A 62 -6.75 -3.38 2.48
CA LEU A 62 -5.37 -3.83 2.61
C LEU A 62 -5.20 -5.31 2.22
N LYS A 63 -6.30 -6.05 2.04
CA LYS A 63 -6.32 -7.50 1.81
C LYS A 63 -5.49 -8.26 2.85
N ILE A 64 -5.63 -7.87 4.12
CA ILE A 64 -4.98 -8.52 5.27
C ILE A 64 -6.02 -9.01 6.27
N THR A 65 -5.61 -9.93 7.13
CA THR A 65 -6.49 -10.45 8.19
C THR A 65 -6.81 -9.36 9.23
N PRO A 66 -7.98 -9.42 9.89
CA PRO A 66 -8.32 -8.52 10.99
C PRO A 66 -7.28 -8.55 12.12
N ALA A 67 -6.69 -9.70 12.40
CA ALA A 67 -5.63 -9.84 13.41
C ALA A 67 -4.37 -9.04 13.03
N THR A 68 -3.92 -9.18 11.79
CA THR A 68 -2.76 -8.40 11.27
C THR A 68 -3.03 -6.90 11.32
N LEU A 69 -4.23 -6.47 10.90
CA LEU A 69 -4.62 -5.06 10.97
C LEU A 69 -4.64 -4.56 12.42
N SER A 70 -5.21 -5.33 13.35
CA SER A 70 -5.29 -4.95 14.76
C SER A 70 -3.92 -4.65 15.36
N VAL A 71 -2.91 -5.48 15.07
CA VAL A 71 -1.52 -5.25 15.52
C VAL A 71 -0.95 -3.95 14.93
N ARG A 72 -1.20 -3.68 13.65
CA ARG A 72 -0.73 -2.45 13.00
C ARG A 72 -1.40 -1.21 13.60
N LEU A 73 -2.71 -1.26 13.84
CA LEU A 73 -3.46 -0.17 14.46
C LEU A 73 -3.02 0.10 15.91
N GLN A 74 -2.78 -0.96 16.70
CA GLN A 74 -2.27 -0.81 18.05
C GLN A 74 -0.92 -0.07 18.10
N ARG A 75 -0.05 -0.32 17.12
CA ARG A 75 1.24 0.40 17.01
C ARG A 75 1.04 1.89 16.75
N LEU A 76 0.15 2.25 15.82
CA LEU A 76 -0.19 3.65 15.51
C LEU A 76 -0.87 4.34 16.70
N GLU A 77 -1.77 3.66 17.39
CA GLU A 77 -2.48 4.16 18.57
C GLU A 77 -1.49 4.39 19.74
N LYS A 78 -0.64 3.40 20.04
CA LYS A 78 0.39 3.51 21.07
C LYS A 78 1.40 4.63 20.78
N ALA A 79 1.71 4.86 19.52
CA ALA A 79 2.56 5.97 19.09
C ALA A 79 1.83 7.33 19.09
N GLY A 80 0.52 7.35 19.33
CA GLY A 80 -0.31 8.56 19.42
C GLY A 80 -0.65 9.19 18.07
N PHE A 81 -0.61 8.44 16.97
CA PHE A 81 -0.97 8.94 15.64
C PHE A 81 -2.46 8.81 15.33
N ILE A 82 -3.12 7.84 15.96
CA ILE A 82 -4.56 7.62 15.85
C ILE A 82 -5.19 7.40 17.22
N GLU A 83 -6.49 7.58 17.30
CA GLU A 83 -7.32 7.21 18.44
C GLU A 83 -8.54 6.41 17.98
N LYS A 84 -9.04 5.54 18.86
CA LYS A 84 -10.27 4.80 18.66
C LYS A 84 -11.42 5.50 19.35
N VAL A 85 -12.47 5.82 18.58
CA VAL A 85 -13.68 6.43 19.10
C VAL A 85 -14.81 5.39 19.04
N VAL A 86 -15.35 5.07 20.21
CA VAL A 86 -16.49 4.17 20.35
C VAL A 86 -17.78 4.98 20.18
N SER A 87 -18.66 4.55 19.30
CA SER A 87 -19.95 5.18 19.12
C SER A 87 -20.76 5.15 20.44
N ARG A 88 -21.37 6.28 20.79
CA ARG A 88 -22.26 6.38 21.96
C ARG A 88 -23.55 5.55 21.79
N HIS A 89 -23.97 5.33 20.56
CA HIS A 89 -25.23 4.61 20.25
C HIS A 89 -25.01 3.11 20.01
N ASP A 90 -23.84 2.72 19.55
CA ASP A 90 -23.48 1.31 19.32
C ASP A 90 -22.03 1.07 19.69
N LYS A 91 -21.81 0.44 20.85
CA LYS A 91 -20.48 0.10 21.37
C LYS A 91 -19.68 -0.84 20.44
N ARG A 92 -20.34 -1.50 19.48
CA ARG A 92 -19.68 -2.35 18.47
C ARG A 92 -19.10 -1.55 17.32
N ASN A 93 -19.56 -0.30 17.17
CA ASN A 93 -19.08 0.60 16.11
C ASN A 93 -17.93 1.44 16.63
N VAL A 94 -16.71 1.01 16.30
CA VAL A 94 -15.46 1.70 16.63
C VAL A 94 -14.90 2.31 15.36
N THR A 95 -14.76 3.62 15.35
CA THR A 95 -14.12 4.37 14.26
C THR A 95 -12.72 4.80 14.64
N LEU A 96 -11.89 5.02 13.62
CA LEU A 96 -10.50 5.43 13.78
C LEU A 96 -10.38 6.90 13.41
N HIS A 97 -9.79 7.67 14.30
CA HIS A 97 -9.58 9.10 14.12
C HIS A 97 -8.09 9.41 14.13
N ILE A 98 -7.67 10.33 13.28
CA ILE A 98 -6.28 10.79 13.22
C ILE A 98 -6.10 11.92 14.22
N THR A 99 -5.07 11.84 15.05
CA THR A 99 -4.70 12.88 15.99
C THR A 99 -3.99 14.04 15.29
N GLU A 100 -3.77 15.16 16.00
CA GLU A 100 -2.96 16.26 15.47
C GLU A 100 -1.53 15.82 15.14
N LYS A 101 -0.94 14.96 16.00
CA LYS A 101 0.36 14.34 15.74
C LYS A 101 0.32 13.48 14.46
N GLY A 102 -0.74 12.69 14.28
CA GLY A 102 -0.94 11.88 13.08
C GLY A 102 -1.06 12.73 11.82
N ASN A 103 -1.76 13.85 11.87
CA ASN A 103 -1.88 14.78 10.75
C ASN A 103 -0.54 15.39 10.31
N LYS A 104 0.33 15.72 11.27
CA LYS A 104 1.69 16.19 10.97
C LYS A 104 2.49 15.10 10.28
N GLU A 105 2.40 13.87 10.79
CA GLU A 105 3.11 12.71 10.24
C GLU A 105 2.64 12.34 8.83
N ILE A 106 1.34 12.38 8.54
CA ILE A 106 0.81 12.17 7.19
C ILE A 106 1.44 13.14 6.17
N LYS A 107 1.59 14.40 6.53
CA LYS A 107 2.21 15.41 5.65
C LYS A 107 3.66 15.05 5.37
N SER A 108 4.41 14.62 6.39
CA SER A 108 5.79 14.15 6.24
C SER A 108 5.85 12.92 5.33
N CYS A 109 5.05 11.89 5.60
CA CYS A 109 4.96 10.68 4.77
C CYS A 109 4.62 10.98 3.30
N LYS A 110 3.65 11.87 3.06
CA LYS A 110 3.28 12.28 1.69
C LYS A 110 4.43 12.98 0.97
N ASN A 111 5.16 13.84 1.67
CA ASN A 111 6.33 14.53 1.10
C ASN A 111 7.46 13.55 0.76
N ASP A 112 7.76 12.64 1.68
CA ASP A 112 8.78 11.62 1.49
C ASP A 112 8.46 10.68 0.33
N MET A 113 7.20 10.25 0.24
CA MET A 113 6.72 9.46 -0.88
C MET A 113 6.86 10.22 -2.21
N LYS A 114 6.51 11.51 -2.22
CA LYS A 114 6.66 12.35 -3.41
C LYS A 114 8.13 12.44 -3.84
N ILE A 115 9.04 12.71 -2.92
CA ILE A 115 10.49 12.79 -3.21
C ILE A 115 10.99 11.44 -3.73
N PHE A 116 10.64 10.35 -3.05
CA PHE A 116 11.05 9.01 -3.45
C PHE A 116 10.54 8.64 -4.85
N THR A 117 9.24 8.82 -5.11
CA THR A 117 8.66 8.47 -6.41
C THR A 117 9.18 9.36 -7.53
N THR A 118 9.37 10.65 -7.29
CA THR A 118 9.96 11.55 -8.30
C THR A 118 11.36 11.07 -8.71
N ARG A 119 12.20 10.71 -7.74
CA ARG A 119 13.55 10.18 -8.03
C ARG A 119 13.53 8.80 -8.68
N LEU A 120 12.62 7.93 -8.24
CA LEU A 120 12.47 6.58 -8.81
C LEU A 120 12.12 6.62 -10.31
N PHE A 121 11.32 7.61 -10.71
CA PHE A 121 10.87 7.79 -12.09
C PHE A 121 11.71 8.82 -12.88
N GLU A 122 12.84 9.26 -12.34
CA GLU A 122 13.74 10.16 -13.06
C GLU A 122 14.26 9.52 -14.35
N GLY A 123 14.21 10.26 -15.45
CA GLY A 123 14.58 9.77 -16.78
C GLY A 123 13.45 9.11 -17.57
N ILE A 124 12.28 8.86 -16.95
CA ILE A 124 11.09 8.30 -17.63
C ILE A 124 10.21 9.45 -18.13
N ASN A 125 9.95 9.50 -19.44
CA ASN A 125 9.06 10.49 -20.01
C ASN A 125 7.57 10.13 -19.81
N LYS A 126 6.68 11.07 -20.16
CA LYS A 126 5.24 10.91 -19.94
C LYS A 126 4.64 9.77 -20.77
N GLU A 127 5.09 9.60 -22.00
CA GLU A 127 4.59 8.55 -22.90
C GLU A 127 4.95 7.16 -22.36
N ASP A 128 6.19 6.96 -21.95
CA ASP A 128 6.64 5.70 -21.37
C ASP A 128 5.93 5.40 -20.03
N LEU A 129 5.68 6.42 -19.22
CA LEU A 129 4.90 6.27 -18.00
C LEU A 129 3.45 5.81 -18.29
N ASP A 130 2.83 6.33 -19.34
CA ASP A 130 1.47 5.94 -19.72
C ASP A 130 1.44 4.52 -20.32
N ARG A 131 2.47 4.11 -21.08
CA ARG A 131 2.66 2.72 -21.51
C ARG A 131 2.84 1.77 -20.32
N MET A 132 3.67 2.13 -19.33
CA MET A 132 3.85 1.33 -18.12
C MET A 132 2.53 1.13 -17.37
N LYS A 133 1.71 2.18 -17.23
CA LYS A 133 0.37 2.07 -16.62
C LYS A 133 -0.53 1.09 -17.37
N ALA A 134 -0.53 1.16 -18.70
CA ALA A 134 -1.32 0.25 -19.53
C ALA A 134 -0.88 -1.22 -19.33
N TYR A 135 0.42 -1.48 -19.28
CA TYR A 135 0.94 -2.82 -19.01
C TYR A 135 0.58 -3.31 -17.60
N CYS A 136 0.68 -2.47 -16.58
CA CYS A 136 0.23 -2.83 -15.24
C CYS A 136 -1.26 -3.23 -15.20
N GLN A 137 -2.13 -2.53 -15.93
CA GLN A 137 -3.56 -2.88 -16.06
C GLN A 137 -3.78 -4.23 -16.73
N ILE A 138 -2.98 -4.55 -17.76
CA ILE A 138 -3.01 -5.87 -18.43
C ILE A 138 -2.61 -6.96 -17.44
N PHE A 139 -1.52 -6.78 -16.69
CA PHE A 139 -1.07 -7.73 -15.66
C PHE A 139 -2.12 -7.95 -14.58
N GLU A 140 -2.72 -6.88 -14.06
CA GLU A 140 -3.80 -6.99 -13.08
C GLU A 140 -5.00 -7.78 -13.61
N LYS A 141 -5.42 -7.50 -14.85
CA LYS A 141 -6.51 -8.24 -15.49
C LYS A 141 -6.18 -9.73 -15.61
N ASN A 142 -5.01 -10.07 -16.13
CA ASN A 142 -4.59 -11.45 -16.32
C ASN A 142 -4.50 -12.22 -14.99
N ILE A 143 -3.97 -11.58 -13.95
CA ILE A 143 -3.92 -12.19 -12.60
C ILE A 143 -5.33 -12.44 -12.04
N ARG A 144 -6.28 -11.53 -12.28
CA ARG A 144 -7.69 -11.73 -11.85
C ARG A 144 -8.33 -12.91 -12.55
N LEU A 145 -8.14 -13.03 -13.86
CA LEU A 145 -8.66 -14.17 -14.64
C LEU A 145 -8.08 -15.51 -14.14
N MET A 146 -6.76 -15.57 -13.93
CA MET A 146 -6.13 -16.77 -13.38
C MET A 146 -6.64 -17.14 -11.98
N LYS A 147 -6.99 -16.16 -11.16
CA LYS A 147 -7.61 -16.41 -9.85
C LYS A 147 -9.02 -16.99 -9.96
N GLU A 148 -9.84 -16.41 -10.84
CA GLU A 148 -11.19 -16.91 -11.10
C GLU A 148 -11.18 -18.37 -11.61
N GLU A 149 -10.19 -18.74 -12.43
CA GLU A 149 -9.97 -20.11 -12.90
C GLU A 149 -9.61 -21.08 -11.76
N LEU A 150 -8.83 -20.62 -10.77
CA LEU A 150 -8.48 -21.43 -9.59
C LEU A 150 -9.67 -21.60 -8.64
N ASP A 151 -10.44 -20.54 -8.41
CA ASP A 151 -11.61 -20.56 -7.51
C ASP A 151 -12.78 -21.42 -8.08
N VAL A 152 -12.79 -21.73 -9.38
CA VAL A 152 -13.78 -22.64 -10.02
C VAL A 152 -13.37 -24.11 -9.89
N GLN A 153 -12.12 -24.42 -9.51
CA GLN A 153 -11.61 -25.79 -9.38
C GLN A 153 -11.73 -26.35 -7.95
N ASP A 154 -12.07 -25.51 -6.98
CA ASP A 154 -12.36 -25.88 -5.58
C ASP A 154 -13.90 -25.99 -5.35
#